data_c1210ee64237974a60effc9d1c6d0602
#
_entry.id   c1210ee64237974a60effc9d1c6d0602
#
_cell.length_a   1.000
_cell.length_b   1.000
_cell.length_c   1.000
_cell.angle_alpha   90.00
_cell.angle_beta   90.00
_cell.angle_gamma   90.00
#
_symmetry.space_group_name_H-M   'P 1'
#
loop_
_entity.id
_entity.type
_entity.pdbx_description
1 polymer ?
#
loop_
_entity_poly.entity_id
_entity_poly.type
_entity_poly.pdbx_seq_one_letter_code
_entity_poly.pdbx_strand_id
1 'polypeptide(L)'
;MSTFLALALVLMFSLGAPLFVVIAAAALGFFYLAEVDLSVVIIEMYRLAASPMLIALFLFAFTGYVLAESKASTRLVKLSTAFIGRAPGGLAIVSLITCAFFTALTGASGVTIVALGGMMLPALLSDKYPEKFSLGLLTTCGSLGLLFPPSLPLIIYGMVAEINIADLFLAGIVPGFLMLVLLSIYSMYQGIRCGSTGAHARFSFREVFVSVREAIWELLLPVVVLGGIFSGYLALSEAAAITAAYVLFIEVIVYKEVKLKDLPSTIMKTVMMVGAIVVILGASLAFNSFLIDQQVPNRIIEFMQSHVESKVTFLVILNLFLLGVGCVLNIFSALVIVVPLIVPLAKSYDVNLLHLGIIFLTNLQIGYSIPPIGMDLLIASIRFERSVIYLYLASIPFIAILLLTLALITFFPALSLMLSG
;
A
#
# COMPACT_ATOMS: atom_id res chain seq x y z
N MET A 1 39.40 4.42 -1.59
CA MET A 1 38.43 5.46 -1.99
C MET A 1 36.98 4.99 -1.85
N SER A 2 36.61 3.76 -2.23
CA SER A 2 35.26 3.20 -2.06
C SER A 2 34.79 3.10 -0.59
N THR A 3 35.67 2.70 0.33
CA THR A 3 35.37 2.66 1.79
C THR A 3 35.06 4.04 2.38
N PHE A 4 35.79 5.07 1.95
CA PHE A 4 35.53 6.44 2.39
C PHE A 4 34.17 6.95 1.89
N LEU A 5 33.83 6.67 0.63
CA LEU A 5 32.51 7.00 0.07
C LEU A 5 31.40 6.27 0.83
N ALA A 6 31.55 4.97 1.11
CA ALA A 6 30.57 4.21 1.88
C ALA A 6 30.36 4.77 3.28
N LEU A 7 31.44 5.14 3.99
CA LEU A 7 31.36 5.79 5.29
C LEU A 7 30.67 7.15 5.24
N ALA A 8 30.96 7.96 4.21
CA ALA A 8 30.32 9.24 3.99
C ALA A 8 28.80 9.09 3.75
N LEU A 9 28.37 8.09 2.96
CA LEU A 9 26.96 7.78 2.72
C LEU A 9 26.24 7.33 3.98
N VAL A 10 26.87 6.45 4.77
CA VAL A 10 26.33 6.03 6.09
C VAL A 10 26.20 7.23 7.03
N LEU A 11 27.20 8.11 7.06
CA LEU A 11 27.15 9.33 7.87
C LEU A 11 26.02 10.27 7.40
N MET A 12 25.88 10.49 6.09
CA MET A 12 24.80 11.29 5.54
C MET A 12 23.43 10.73 5.94
N PHE A 13 23.23 9.42 5.82
CA PHE A 13 22.00 8.76 6.24
C PHE A 13 21.75 8.94 7.74
N SER A 14 22.77 8.74 8.57
CA SER A 14 22.69 8.89 10.04
C SER A 14 22.39 10.32 10.47
N LEU A 15 22.82 11.32 9.71
CA LEU A 15 22.53 12.73 9.93
C LEU A 15 21.15 13.16 9.41
N GLY A 16 20.35 12.21 8.90
CA GLY A 16 18.98 12.48 8.43
C GLY A 16 18.89 13.06 7.02
N ALA A 17 19.91 12.88 6.18
CA ALA A 17 19.81 13.28 4.77
C ALA A 17 18.65 12.53 4.09
N PRO A 18 17.89 13.21 3.22
CA PRO A 18 16.83 12.55 2.46
C PRO A 18 17.36 11.35 1.70
N LEU A 19 16.61 10.23 1.73
CA LEU A 19 17.04 8.94 1.18
C LEU A 19 17.44 9.03 -0.30
N PHE A 20 16.69 9.80 -1.10
CA PHE A 20 17.00 10.00 -2.51
C PHE A 20 18.38 10.67 -2.73
N VAL A 21 18.78 11.58 -1.83
CA VAL A 21 20.10 12.23 -1.89
C VAL A 21 21.19 11.22 -1.64
N VAL A 22 21.01 10.35 -0.64
CA VAL A 22 21.99 9.30 -0.32
C VAL A 22 22.15 8.31 -1.48
N ILE A 23 21.03 7.89 -2.10
CA ILE A 23 21.04 6.96 -3.23
C ILE A 23 21.66 7.61 -4.46
N ALA A 24 21.28 8.85 -4.77
CA ALA A 24 21.85 9.59 -5.89
C ALA A 24 23.35 9.84 -5.71
N ALA A 25 23.79 10.21 -4.49
CA ALA A 25 25.19 10.35 -4.16
C ALA A 25 25.94 9.02 -4.27
N ALA A 26 25.32 7.91 -3.87
CA ALA A 26 25.88 6.57 -4.05
C ALA A 26 26.05 6.25 -5.54
N ALA A 27 24.99 6.43 -6.36
CA ALA A 27 25.06 6.18 -7.79
C ALA A 27 26.17 7.00 -8.46
N LEU A 28 26.14 8.32 -8.28
CA LEU A 28 27.14 9.21 -8.87
C LEU A 28 28.57 8.92 -8.37
N GLY A 29 28.72 8.70 -7.05
CA GLY A 29 30.03 8.45 -6.45
C GLY A 29 30.64 7.12 -6.90
N PHE A 30 29.84 6.06 -6.98
CA PHE A 30 30.31 4.76 -7.41
C PHE A 30 30.55 4.70 -8.92
N PHE A 31 29.72 5.35 -9.76
CA PHE A 31 29.98 5.48 -11.19
C PHE A 31 31.28 6.23 -11.45
N TYR A 32 31.52 7.35 -10.72
CA TYR A 32 32.77 8.10 -10.82
C TYR A 32 34.00 7.25 -10.44
N LEU A 33 33.90 6.44 -9.38
CA LEU A 33 34.98 5.56 -8.93
C LEU A 33 35.24 4.39 -9.89
N ALA A 34 34.22 3.95 -10.63
CA ALA A 34 34.30 2.89 -11.61
C ALA A 34 34.69 3.39 -13.02
N GLU A 35 34.97 4.70 -13.17
CA GLU A 35 35.26 5.36 -14.46
C GLU A 35 34.14 5.17 -15.50
N VAL A 36 32.90 5.01 -15.04
CA VAL A 36 31.69 4.92 -15.89
C VAL A 36 31.13 6.33 -16.10
N ASP A 37 30.62 6.57 -17.31
CA ASP A 37 30.05 7.88 -17.67
C ASP A 37 28.84 8.22 -16.79
N LEU A 38 28.88 9.38 -16.12
CA LEU A 38 27.81 9.87 -15.25
C LEU A 38 26.50 10.19 -16.01
N SER A 39 26.54 10.27 -17.34
CA SER A 39 25.36 10.46 -18.18
C SER A 39 24.34 9.30 -18.03
N VAL A 40 24.80 8.11 -17.63
CA VAL A 40 23.94 6.95 -17.34
C VAL A 40 22.83 7.31 -16.34
N VAL A 41 23.16 8.10 -15.31
CA VAL A 41 22.18 8.54 -14.30
C VAL A 41 21.05 9.37 -14.94
N ILE A 42 21.43 10.28 -15.84
CA ILE A 42 20.47 11.14 -16.54
C ILE A 42 19.64 10.33 -17.54
N ILE A 43 20.26 9.37 -18.24
CA ILE A 43 19.58 8.47 -19.18
C ILE A 43 18.51 7.64 -18.45
N GLU A 44 18.82 7.06 -17.29
CA GLU A 44 17.86 6.30 -16.50
C GLU A 44 16.70 7.17 -15.99
N MET A 45 16.99 8.38 -15.54
CA MET A 45 15.95 9.34 -15.14
C MET A 45 15.05 9.73 -16.32
N TYR A 46 15.62 9.93 -17.50
CA TYR A 46 14.86 10.25 -18.71
C TYR A 46 14.00 9.06 -19.17
N ARG A 47 14.54 7.84 -19.11
CA ARG A 47 13.80 6.61 -19.42
C ARG A 47 12.57 6.45 -18.51
N LEU A 48 12.74 6.73 -17.23
CA LEU A 48 11.64 6.75 -16.27
C LEU A 48 10.60 7.82 -16.63
N ALA A 49 11.04 9.06 -16.91
CA ALA A 49 10.15 10.17 -17.23
C ALA A 49 9.33 9.93 -18.53
N ALA A 50 9.87 9.16 -19.46
CA ALA A 50 9.18 8.76 -20.69
C ALA A 50 8.19 7.59 -20.50
N SER A 51 8.14 6.97 -19.31
CA SER A 51 7.27 5.81 -19.06
C SER A 51 5.81 6.22 -18.94
N PRO A 52 4.88 5.61 -19.70
CA PRO A 52 3.44 5.82 -19.56
C PRO A 52 2.91 5.45 -18.15
N MET A 53 3.64 4.59 -17.43
CA MET A 53 3.28 4.18 -16.05
C MET A 53 3.39 5.32 -15.05
N LEU A 54 4.27 6.32 -15.26
CA LEU A 54 4.32 7.51 -14.42
C LEU A 54 3.06 8.35 -14.53
N ILE A 55 2.48 8.43 -15.72
CA ILE A 55 1.20 9.13 -15.94
C ILE A 55 0.09 8.43 -15.16
N ALA A 56 0.03 7.10 -15.23
CA ALA A 56 -0.92 6.32 -14.46
C ALA A 56 -0.76 6.52 -12.95
N LEU A 57 0.48 6.50 -12.45
CA LEU A 57 0.79 6.73 -11.05
C LEU A 57 0.29 8.09 -10.57
N PHE A 58 0.56 9.16 -11.35
CA PHE A 58 0.10 10.51 -11.02
C PHE A 58 -1.43 10.60 -11.01
N LEU A 59 -2.09 10.07 -12.03
CA LEU A 59 -3.55 10.19 -12.18
C LEU A 59 -4.30 9.37 -11.13
N PHE A 60 -3.86 8.17 -10.79
CA PHE A 60 -4.45 7.41 -9.69
C PHE A 60 -4.20 8.07 -8.34
N ALA A 61 -3.00 8.60 -8.08
CA ALA A 61 -2.71 9.35 -6.86
C ALA A 61 -3.60 10.60 -6.76
N PHE A 62 -3.75 11.34 -7.85
CA PHE A 62 -4.63 12.50 -7.92
C PHE A 62 -6.09 12.14 -7.64
N THR A 63 -6.58 11.08 -8.25
CA THR A 63 -7.92 10.53 -7.98
C THR A 63 -8.12 10.22 -6.50
N GLY A 64 -7.14 9.56 -5.88
CA GLY A 64 -7.17 9.25 -4.45
C GLY A 64 -7.25 10.49 -3.57
N TYR A 65 -6.47 11.53 -3.87
CA TYR A 65 -6.52 12.79 -3.12
C TYR A 65 -7.84 13.54 -3.31
N VAL A 66 -8.41 13.56 -4.51
CA VAL A 66 -9.73 14.16 -4.76
C VAL A 66 -10.82 13.45 -3.93
N LEU A 67 -10.82 12.11 -3.93
CA LEU A 67 -11.75 11.31 -3.11
C LEU A 67 -11.52 11.51 -1.60
N ALA A 68 -10.28 11.71 -1.16
CA ALA A 68 -9.97 11.97 0.24
C ALA A 68 -10.47 13.33 0.73
N GLU A 69 -10.55 14.32 -0.14
CA GLU A 69 -11.09 15.64 0.17
C GLU A 69 -12.62 15.73 0.05
N SER A 70 -13.25 14.73 -0.57
CA SER A 70 -14.71 14.63 -0.70
C SER A 70 -15.35 13.89 0.49
N LYS A 71 -16.67 13.73 0.45
CA LYS A 71 -17.41 12.90 1.41
C LYS A 71 -17.54 11.44 0.98
N ALA A 72 -16.72 10.97 0.05
CA ALA A 72 -16.71 9.58 -0.40
C ALA A 72 -16.55 8.60 0.77
N SER A 73 -15.64 8.89 1.71
CA SER A 73 -15.48 8.10 2.94
C SER A 73 -16.78 7.97 3.75
N THR A 74 -17.53 9.05 3.90
CA THR A 74 -18.81 9.06 4.62
C THR A 74 -19.87 8.23 3.90
N ARG A 75 -19.95 8.32 2.56
CA ARG A 75 -20.90 7.53 1.76
C ARG A 75 -20.59 6.04 1.82
N LEU A 76 -19.30 5.67 1.74
CA LEU A 76 -18.86 4.28 1.88
C LEU A 76 -19.15 3.68 3.25
N VAL A 77 -18.96 4.47 4.33
CA VAL A 77 -19.33 4.05 5.69
C VAL A 77 -20.82 3.82 5.80
N LYS A 78 -21.67 4.75 5.33
CA LYS A 78 -23.11 4.59 5.33
C LYS A 78 -23.54 3.33 4.59
N LEU A 79 -22.97 3.12 3.38
CA LEU A 79 -23.23 1.96 2.55
C LEU A 79 -22.92 0.66 3.30
N SER A 80 -21.69 0.54 3.79
CA SER A 80 -21.22 -0.66 4.50
C SER A 80 -22.05 -0.91 5.78
N THR A 81 -22.42 0.16 6.50
CA THR A 81 -23.28 0.08 7.68
C THR A 81 -24.68 -0.41 7.33
N ALA A 82 -25.25 0.02 6.21
CA ALA A 82 -26.57 -0.44 5.76
C ALA A 82 -26.61 -1.94 5.47
N PHE A 83 -25.50 -2.52 4.97
CA PHE A 83 -25.40 -3.95 4.67
C PHE A 83 -25.07 -4.81 5.89
N ILE A 84 -24.05 -4.43 6.66
CA ILE A 84 -23.39 -5.31 7.65
C ILE A 84 -23.53 -4.78 9.08
N GLY A 85 -23.81 -3.50 9.25
CA GLY A 85 -23.74 -2.81 10.55
C GLY A 85 -24.60 -3.40 11.68
N ARG A 86 -25.46 -4.37 11.36
CA ARG A 86 -26.39 -5.04 12.30
C ARG A 86 -25.92 -6.36 12.84
N ALA A 87 -24.97 -6.98 12.15
CA ALA A 87 -24.38 -8.23 12.64
C ALA A 87 -23.61 -7.95 13.95
N PRO A 88 -23.56 -8.91 14.89
CA PRO A 88 -22.62 -8.79 16.00
C PRO A 88 -21.22 -8.58 15.44
N GLY A 89 -20.55 -7.52 15.88
CA GLY A 89 -19.27 -7.16 15.25
C GLY A 89 -19.40 -6.32 13.99
N GLY A 90 -20.58 -6.02 13.52
CA GLY A 90 -20.85 -5.39 12.22
C GLY A 90 -20.13 -4.07 12.01
N LEU A 91 -20.09 -3.21 13.02
CA LEU A 91 -19.43 -1.91 12.89
C LEU A 91 -17.91 -2.02 12.74
N ALA A 92 -17.28 -2.99 13.38
CA ALA A 92 -15.85 -3.27 13.19
C ALA A 92 -15.58 -3.85 11.80
N ILE A 93 -16.43 -4.74 11.30
CA ILE A 93 -16.35 -5.27 9.93
C ILE A 93 -16.57 -4.16 8.90
N VAL A 94 -17.53 -3.26 9.12
CA VAL A 94 -17.74 -2.05 8.31
C VAL A 94 -16.46 -1.22 8.25
N SER A 95 -15.80 -1.01 9.39
CA SER A 95 -14.52 -0.27 9.43
C SER A 95 -13.45 -0.93 8.56
N LEU A 96 -13.29 -2.27 8.66
CA LEU A 96 -12.32 -3.03 7.83
C LEU A 96 -12.60 -2.89 6.34
N ILE A 97 -13.83 -3.13 5.90
CA ILE A 97 -14.22 -3.08 4.48
C ILE A 97 -14.08 -1.67 3.93
N THR A 98 -14.56 -0.68 4.68
CA THR A 98 -14.49 0.72 4.25
C THR A 98 -13.04 1.21 4.17
N CYS A 99 -12.20 0.86 5.16
CA CYS A 99 -10.78 1.18 5.12
C CYS A 99 -10.08 0.51 3.94
N ALA A 100 -10.33 -0.78 3.70
CA ALA A 100 -9.72 -1.50 2.57
C ALA A 100 -10.11 -0.86 1.23
N PHE A 101 -11.39 -0.58 1.03
CA PHE A 101 -11.88 0.05 -0.20
C PHE A 101 -11.31 1.47 -0.37
N PHE A 102 -11.33 2.28 0.69
CA PHE A 102 -10.84 3.65 0.64
C PHE A 102 -9.32 3.71 0.40
N THR A 103 -8.55 2.83 1.04
CA THR A 103 -7.10 2.75 0.82
C THR A 103 -6.76 2.23 -0.58
N ALA A 104 -7.53 1.28 -1.11
CA ALA A 104 -7.35 0.83 -2.50
C ALA A 104 -7.46 1.99 -3.50
N LEU A 105 -8.41 2.89 -3.27
CA LEU A 105 -8.63 4.06 -4.14
C LEU A 105 -7.61 5.19 -3.91
N THR A 106 -7.24 5.44 -2.63
CA THR A 106 -6.32 6.54 -2.29
C THR A 106 -4.86 6.15 -2.41
N GLY A 107 -4.54 4.85 -2.32
CA GLY A 107 -3.18 4.32 -2.33
C GLY A 107 -2.34 4.68 -1.10
N ALA A 108 -2.93 5.30 -0.07
CA ALA A 108 -2.21 5.82 1.09
C ALA A 108 -2.89 5.45 2.41
N SER A 109 -2.26 4.57 3.19
CA SER A 109 -2.77 4.11 4.49
C SER A 109 -3.00 5.25 5.48
N GLY A 110 -2.08 6.21 5.54
CA GLY A 110 -2.17 7.36 6.43
C GLY A 110 -3.40 8.25 6.17
N VAL A 111 -3.76 8.45 4.91
CA VAL A 111 -4.97 9.20 4.54
C VAL A 111 -6.21 8.49 5.05
N THR A 112 -6.26 7.18 4.95
CA THR A 112 -7.35 6.35 5.46
C THR A 112 -7.48 6.43 6.98
N ILE A 113 -6.36 6.32 7.72
CA ILE A 113 -6.35 6.43 9.19
C ILE A 113 -6.89 7.81 9.62
N VAL A 114 -6.45 8.88 8.97
CA VAL A 114 -6.88 10.24 9.31
C VAL A 114 -8.36 10.46 9.00
N ALA A 115 -8.80 10.07 7.79
CA ALA A 115 -10.16 10.31 7.33
C ALA A 115 -11.18 9.43 8.06
N LEU A 116 -11.00 8.11 8.02
CA LEU A 116 -11.96 7.15 8.58
C LEU A 116 -11.80 6.96 10.09
N GLY A 117 -10.56 7.02 10.61
CA GLY A 117 -10.30 6.84 12.03
C GLY A 117 -11.05 7.84 12.90
N GLY A 118 -11.10 9.12 12.46
CA GLY A 118 -11.82 10.15 13.19
C GLY A 118 -13.35 9.95 13.25
N MET A 119 -13.90 9.28 12.25
CA MET A 119 -15.34 8.99 12.17
C MET A 119 -15.67 7.65 12.86
N MET A 120 -14.84 6.63 12.67
CA MET A 120 -15.11 5.28 13.15
C MET A 120 -14.82 5.10 14.64
N LEU A 121 -13.81 5.80 15.20
CA LEU A 121 -13.46 5.65 16.60
C LEU A 121 -14.64 6.00 17.55
N PRO A 122 -15.29 7.18 17.44
CA PRO A 122 -16.46 7.49 18.26
C PRO A 122 -17.61 6.49 18.06
N ALA A 123 -17.82 6.03 16.83
CA ALA A 123 -18.86 5.06 16.51
C ALA A 123 -18.61 3.70 17.18
N LEU A 124 -17.37 3.18 17.13
CA LEU A 124 -17.00 1.92 17.79
C LEU A 124 -17.13 2.03 19.31
N LEU A 125 -16.69 3.15 19.90
CA LEU A 125 -16.84 3.38 21.35
C LEU A 125 -18.30 3.46 21.78
N SER A 126 -19.16 4.09 20.98
CA SER A 126 -20.61 4.17 21.26
C SER A 126 -21.30 2.80 21.19
N ASP A 127 -20.78 1.88 20.35
CA ASP A 127 -21.25 0.48 20.25
C ASP A 127 -20.52 -0.47 21.23
N LYS A 128 -19.98 0.09 22.32
CA LYS A 128 -19.37 -0.63 23.44
C LYS A 128 -18.07 -1.39 23.14
N TYR A 129 -17.41 -1.13 22.02
CA TYR A 129 -16.09 -1.71 21.79
C TYR A 129 -15.06 -1.12 22.75
N PRO A 130 -14.14 -1.94 23.30
CA PRO A 130 -13.04 -1.45 24.11
C PRO A 130 -12.17 -0.47 23.29
N GLU A 131 -11.74 0.63 23.93
CA GLU A 131 -10.90 1.64 23.28
C GLU A 131 -9.64 1.01 22.65
N LYS A 132 -8.97 0.11 23.40
CA LYS A 132 -7.77 -0.58 22.93
C LYS A 132 -8.02 -1.39 21.66
N PHE A 133 -9.15 -2.10 21.58
CA PHE A 133 -9.54 -2.83 20.35
C PHE A 133 -9.80 -1.87 19.20
N SER A 134 -10.58 -0.81 19.43
CA SER A 134 -10.96 0.16 18.40
C SER A 134 -9.75 0.87 17.82
N LEU A 135 -8.82 1.29 18.66
CA LEU A 135 -7.57 1.92 18.22
C LEU A 135 -6.66 0.95 17.45
N GLY A 136 -6.51 -0.28 17.94
CA GLY A 136 -5.73 -1.31 17.22
C GLY A 136 -6.33 -1.64 15.86
N LEU A 137 -7.66 -1.79 15.78
CA LEU A 137 -8.39 -1.99 14.53
C LEU A 137 -8.12 -0.86 13.53
N LEU A 138 -8.34 0.40 13.93
CA LEU A 138 -8.23 1.56 13.06
C LEU A 138 -6.80 1.87 12.65
N THR A 139 -5.82 1.53 13.48
CA THR A 139 -4.40 1.66 13.12
C THR A 139 -4.00 0.65 12.06
N THR A 140 -4.42 -0.62 12.20
CA THR A 140 -4.00 -1.70 11.29
C THR A 140 -4.84 -1.79 10.03
N CYS A 141 -6.12 -1.38 10.04
CA CYS A 141 -6.96 -1.44 8.84
C CYS A 141 -6.62 -0.37 7.79
N GLY A 142 -5.87 0.65 8.17
CA GLY A 142 -5.45 1.71 7.25
C GLY A 142 -4.67 1.20 6.03
N SER A 143 -3.86 0.15 6.19
CA SER A 143 -3.04 -0.42 5.13
C SER A 143 -3.68 -1.61 4.39
N LEU A 144 -4.85 -2.11 4.81
CA LEU A 144 -5.48 -3.30 4.20
C LEU A 144 -5.78 -3.16 2.71
N GLY A 145 -6.07 -1.96 2.24
CA GLY A 145 -6.38 -1.70 0.83
C GLY A 145 -5.19 -1.77 -0.11
N LEU A 146 -3.97 -1.86 0.39
CA LEU A 146 -2.76 -1.85 -0.44
C LEU A 146 -2.65 -3.05 -1.39
N LEU A 147 -3.31 -4.17 -1.08
CA LEU A 147 -3.38 -5.34 -1.95
C LEU A 147 -4.57 -5.32 -2.93
N PHE A 148 -5.53 -4.41 -2.74
CA PHE A 148 -6.69 -4.33 -3.63
C PHE A 148 -6.45 -3.33 -4.77
N PRO A 149 -6.78 -3.70 -6.03
CA PRO A 149 -6.66 -2.77 -7.15
C PRO A 149 -7.73 -1.65 -7.09
N PRO A 150 -7.39 -0.48 -7.64
CA PRO A 150 -6.12 -0.04 -8.21
C PRO A 150 -5.18 0.55 -7.16
N SER A 151 -4.25 -0.24 -6.63
CA SER A 151 -3.32 0.18 -5.59
C SER A 151 -2.03 0.77 -6.15
N LEU A 152 -1.61 1.95 -5.70
CA LEU A 152 -0.35 2.58 -6.10
C LEU A 152 0.89 1.72 -5.80
N PRO A 153 1.03 1.06 -4.64
CA PRO A 153 2.15 0.17 -4.38
C PRO A 153 2.24 -1.01 -5.34
N LEU A 154 1.11 -1.61 -5.74
CA LEU A 154 1.10 -2.66 -6.76
C LEU A 154 1.60 -2.15 -8.11
N ILE A 155 1.19 -0.95 -8.52
CA ILE A 155 1.65 -0.32 -9.76
C ILE A 155 3.17 -0.11 -9.72
N ILE A 156 3.71 0.43 -8.62
CA ILE A 156 5.15 0.67 -8.46
C ILE A 156 5.93 -0.64 -8.44
N TYR A 157 5.44 -1.67 -7.72
CA TYR A 157 6.08 -2.98 -7.72
C TYR A 157 6.13 -3.56 -9.14
N GLY A 158 5.01 -3.55 -9.87
CA GLY A 158 4.93 -4.04 -11.25
C GLY A 158 5.88 -3.30 -12.20
N MET A 159 6.02 -1.98 -12.00
CA MET A 159 6.96 -1.15 -12.77
C MET A 159 8.41 -1.53 -12.49
N VAL A 160 8.78 -1.67 -11.21
CA VAL A 160 10.16 -1.94 -10.77
C VAL A 160 10.58 -3.39 -11.06
N ALA A 161 9.64 -4.34 -10.91
CA ALA A 161 9.87 -5.76 -11.20
C ALA A 161 9.69 -6.12 -12.68
N GLU A 162 9.27 -5.16 -13.51
CA GLU A 162 9.02 -5.32 -14.96
C GLU A 162 8.03 -6.45 -15.27
N ILE A 163 6.91 -6.50 -14.52
CA ILE A 163 5.85 -7.50 -14.69
C ILE A 163 4.52 -6.84 -15.04
N ASN A 164 3.59 -7.64 -15.55
CA ASN A 164 2.24 -7.19 -15.90
C ASN A 164 1.47 -6.76 -14.65
N ILE A 165 1.05 -5.49 -14.60
CA ILE A 165 0.33 -4.91 -13.47
C ILE A 165 -1.10 -5.44 -13.38
N ALA A 166 -1.75 -5.79 -14.50
CA ALA A 166 -3.09 -6.38 -14.46
C ALA A 166 -3.06 -7.74 -13.76
N ASP A 167 -2.10 -8.61 -14.08
CA ASP A 167 -1.94 -9.91 -13.41
C ASP A 167 -1.61 -9.73 -11.93
N LEU A 168 -0.80 -8.71 -11.60
CA LEU A 168 -0.48 -8.39 -10.21
C LEU A 168 -1.71 -7.91 -9.42
N PHE A 169 -2.60 -7.16 -10.06
CA PHE A 169 -3.88 -6.77 -9.47
C PHE A 169 -4.74 -7.99 -9.15
N LEU A 170 -4.83 -8.97 -10.05
CA LEU A 170 -5.55 -10.22 -9.81
C LEU A 170 -4.90 -11.01 -8.66
N ALA A 171 -3.56 -11.06 -8.63
CA ALA A 171 -2.82 -11.75 -7.60
C ALA A 171 -3.07 -11.21 -6.18
N GLY A 172 -3.42 -9.93 -6.04
CA GLY A 172 -3.70 -9.28 -4.76
C GLY A 172 -5.09 -9.54 -4.19
N ILE A 173 -6.07 -9.88 -5.04
CA ILE A 173 -7.49 -9.99 -4.65
C ILE A 173 -7.71 -11.06 -3.59
N VAL A 174 -7.30 -12.30 -3.85
CA VAL A 174 -7.55 -13.44 -2.94
C VAL A 174 -6.82 -13.26 -1.60
N PRO A 175 -5.52 -12.89 -1.57
CA PRO A 175 -4.82 -12.54 -0.32
C PRO A 175 -5.47 -11.41 0.46
N GLY A 176 -5.90 -10.35 -0.21
CA GLY A 176 -6.60 -9.23 0.41
C GLY A 176 -7.93 -9.65 1.06
N PHE A 177 -8.73 -10.47 0.35
CA PHE A 177 -9.96 -11.03 0.92
C PHE A 177 -9.68 -11.96 2.10
N LEU A 178 -8.63 -12.80 2.04
CA LEU A 178 -8.24 -13.66 3.16
C LEU A 178 -7.95 -12.84 4.42
N MET A 179 -7.20 -11.73 4.28
CA MET A 179 -6.95 -10.81 5.39
C MET A 179 -8.24 -10.22 5.96
N LEU A 180 -9.12 -9.73 5.10
CA LEU A 180 -10.41 -9.16 5.52
C LEU A 180 -11.26 -10.19 6.26
N VAL A 181 -11.32 -11.43 5.78
CA VAL A 181 -12.09 -12.51 6.42
C VAL A 181 -11.54 -12.83 7.80
N LEU A 182 -10.22 -13.05 7.94
CA LEU A 182 -9.62 -13.40 9.23
C LEU A 182 -9.76 -12.27 10.26
N LEU A 183 -9.55 -11.02 9.85
CA LEU A 183 -9.76 -9.86 10.71
C LEU A 183 -11.24 -9.66 11.05
N SER A 184 -12.16 -9.95 10.12
CA SER A 184 -13.61 -9.89 10.36
C SER A 184 -14.06 -10.92 11.37
N ILE A 185 -13.54 -12.15 11.32
CA ILE A 185 -13.81 -13.21 12.31
C ILE A 185 -13.38 -12.75 13.71
N TYR A 186 -12.18 -12.19 13.84
CA TYR A 186 -11.71 -11.66 15.11
C TYR A 186 -12.56 -10.47 15.60
N SER A 187 -12.94 -9.58 14.70
CA SER A 187 -13.79 -8.43 15.00
C SER A 187 -15.20 -8.85 15.44
N MET A 188 -15.76 -9.88 14.81
CA MET A 188 -17.04 -10.47 15.20
C MET A 188 -16.96 -11.12 16.59
N TYR A 189 -15.89 -11.89 16.85
CA TYR A 189 -15.65 -12.47 18.18
C TYR A 189 -15.62 -11.40 19.28
N GLN A 190 -14.88 -10.31 19.03
CA GLN A 190 -14.82 -9.18 19.99
C GLN A 190 -16.17 -8.48 20.13
N GLY A 191 -16.90 -8.26 19.05
CA GLY A 191 -18.23 -7.66 19.07
C GLY A 191 -19.22 -8.45 19.94
N ILE A 192 -19.24 -9.79 19.79
CA ILE A 192 -20.05 -10.67 20.63
C ILE A 192 -19.64 -10.56 22.10
N ARG A 193 -18.33 -10.58 22.38
CA ARG A 193 -17.78 -10.56 23.74
C ARG A 193 -18.07 -9.26 24.49
N CYS A 194 -18.04 -8.12 23.82
CA CYS A 194 -18.33 -6.82 24.44
C CYS A 194 -19.81 -6.44 24.43
N GLY A 195 -20.68 -7.31 23.90
CA GLY A 195 -22.13 -7.05 23.83
C GLY A 195 -22.46 -5.92 22.86
N SER A 196 -21.68 -5.79 21.77
CA SER A 196 -22.04 -4.92 20.66
C SER A 196 -23.41 -5.36 20.13
N THR A 197 -24.33 -4.43 20.07
CA THR A 197 -25.70 -4.71 19.61
C THR A 197 -25.87 -4.44 18.12
N GLY A 198 -24.78 -4.04 17.46
CA GLY A 198 -24.83 -3.51 16.11
C GLY A 198 -25.47 -2.12 16.07
N ALA A 199 -25.40 -1.43 14.98
CA ALA A 199 -26.18 -0.20 14.80
C ALA A 199 -27.67 -0.53 15.02
N HIS A 200 -28.30 0.09 16.00
CA HIS A 200 -29.68 -0.18 16.49
C HIS A 200 -30.79 -0.04 15.43
N ALA A 201 -30.46 0.14 14.17
CA ALA A 201 -31.42 0.30 13.10
C ALA A 201 -32.00 -1.05 12.63
N ARG A 202 -33.33 -1.18 12.48
CA ARG A 202 -33.96 -2.32 11.82
C ARG A 202 -33.50 -2.41 10.33
N PHE A 203 -33.35 -3.63 9.80
CA PHE A 203 -33.02 -3.81 8.37
C PHE A 203 -34.10 -3.14 7.51
N SER A 204 -33.69 -2.13 6.75
CA SER A 204 -34.57 -1.43 5.85
C SER A 204 -34.00 -1.53 4.44
N PHE A 205 -34.68 -2.26 3.59
CA PHE A 205 -34.33 -2.26 2.16
C PHE A 205 -34.28 -0.85 1.57
N ARG A 206 -35.10 0.07 2.13
CA ARG A 206 -35.09 1.48 1.75
C ARG A 206 -33.75 2.15 2.08
N GLU A 207 -33.19 1.89 3.28
CA GLU A 207 -31.89 2.46 3.67
C GLU A 207 -30.75 1.90 2.83
N VAL A 208 -30.76 0.59 2.56
CA VAL A 208 -29.78 -0.03 1.64
C VAL A 208 -29.88 0.60 0.25
N PHE A 209 -31.10 0.72 -0.31
CA PHE A 209 -31.29 1.32 -1.61
C PHE A 209 -30.84 2.77 -1.68
N VAL A 210 -31.16 3.57 -0.65
CA VAL A 210 -30.72 4.97 -0.54
C VAL A 210 -29.19 5.05 -0.46
N SER A 211 -28.56 4.24 0.41
CA SER A 211 -27.09 4.22 0.56
C SER A 211 -26.36 3.76 -0.71
N VAL A 212 -26.92 2.77 -1.40
CA VAL A 212 -26.39 2.34 -2.72
C VAL A 212 -26.51 3.48 -3.75
N ARG A 213 -27.66 4.17 -3.78
CA ARG A 213 -27.85 5.31 -4.68
C ARG A 213 -26.93 6.48 -4.36
N GLU A 214 -26.65 6.74 -3.08
CA GLU A 214 -25.72 7.77 -2.65
C GLU A 214 -24.27 7.44 -3.00
N ALA A 215 -23.88 6.16 -2.96
CA ALA A 215 -22.51 5.70 -3.22
C ALA A 215 -22.34 5.01 -4.60
N ILE A 216 -23.30 5.14 -5.50
CA ILE A 216 -23.29 4.44 -6.79
C ILE A 216 -22.07 4.79 -7.63
N TRP A 217 -21.66 6.05 -7.59
CA TRP A 217 -20.54 6.54 -8.37
C TRP A 217 -19.20 6.01 -7.85
N GLU A 218 -19.02 5.88 -6.54
CA GLU A 218 -17.83 5.27 -5.95
C GLU A 218 -17.79 3.76 -6.22
N LEU A 219 -18.95 3.09 -6.21
CA LEU A 219 -19.04 1.66 -6.54
C LEU A 219 -18.75 1.36 -8.01
N LEU A 220 -19.12 2.25 -8.92
CA LEU A 220 -18.85 2.12 -10.34
C LEU A 220 -17.36 2.31 -10.66
N LEU A 221 -16.62 3.05 -9.85
CA LEU A 221 -15.22 3.38 -10.11
C LEU A 221 -14.34 2.12 -10.26
N PRO A 222 -14.27 1.18 -9.30
CA PRO A 222 -13.49 -0.04 -9.51
C PRO A 222 -14.03 -0.89 -10.65
N VAL A 223 -15.34 -0.90 -10.90
CA VAL A 223 -15.93 -1.65 -12.02
C VAL A 223 -15.44 -1.10 -13.37
N VAL A 224 -15.42 0.22 -13.52
CA VAL A 224 -14.95 0.88 -14.76
C VAL A 224 -13.45 0.65 -14.94
N VAL A 225 -12.66 0.84 -13.88
CA VAL A 225 -11.19 0.69 -13.92
C VAL A 225 -10.80 -0.75 -14.22
N LEU A 226 -11.28 -1.69 -13.39
CA LEU A 226 -10.88 -3.10 -13.50
C LEU A 226 -11.51 -3.74 -14.73
N GLY A 227 -12.78 -3.43 -15.02
CA GLY A 227 -13.45 -3.90 -16.22
C GLY A 227 -12.74 -3.44 -17.50
N GLY A 228 -12.30 -2.18 -17.55
CA GLY A 228 -11.54 -1.64 -18.68
C GLY A 228 -10.16 -2.30 -18.87
N ILE A 229 -9.42 -2.49 -17.74
CA ILE A 229 -8.09 -3.11 -17.78
C ILE A 229 -8.19 -4.60 -18.12
N PHE A 230 -9.04 -5.36 -17.41
CA PHE A 230 -9.12 -6.82 -17.58
C PHE A 230 -9.78 -7.25 -18.88
N SER A 231 -10.62 -6.40 -19.49
CA SER A 231 -11.16 -6.66 -20.83
C SER A 231 -10.12 -6.42 -21.95
N GLY A 232 -8.95 -5.84 -21.62
CA GLY A 232 -7.92 -5.48 -22.59
C GLY A 232 -8.25 -4.24 -23.45
N TYR A 233 -9.39 -3.58 -23.19
CA TYR A 233 -9.77 -2.37 -23.93
C TYR A 233 -8.98 -1.13 -23.52
N LEU A 234 -8.53 -1.07 -22.29
CA LEU A 234 -7.81 0.09 -21.74
C LEU A 234 -6.41 -0.31 -21.27
N ALA A 235 -5.41 0.46 -21.72
CA ALA A 235 -4.11 0.45 -21.08
C ALA A 235 -4.20 1.07 -19.68
N LEU A 236 -3.25 0.75 -18.78
CA LEU A 236 -3.25 1.25 -17.41
C LEU A 236 -3.30 2.78 -17.33
N SER A 237 -2.57 3.48 -18.21
CA SER A 237 -2.56 4.96 -18.29
C SER A 237 -3.88 5.54 -18.77
N GLU A 238 -4.55 4.87 -19.70
CA GLU A 238 -5.88 5.25 -20.19
C GLU A 238 -6.95 5.06 -19.10
N ALA A 239 -6.90 3.91 -18.42
CA ALA A 239 -7.77 3.65 -17.27
C ALA A 239 -7.59 4.70 -16.17
N ALA A 240 -6.35 5.10 -15.88
CA ALA A 240 -6.05 6.15 -14.92
C ALA A 240 -6.60 7.51 -15.37
N ALA A 241 -6.48 7.86 -16.65
CA ALA A 241 -7.00 9.12 -17.20
C ALA A 241 -8.53 9.17 -17.14
N ILE A 242 -9.19 8.09 -17.53
CA ILE A 242 -10.66 7.97 -17.43
C ILE A 242 -11.10 8.09 -15.98
N THR A 243 -10.40 7.42 -15.06
CA THR A 243 -10.68 7.44 -13.62
C THR A 243 -10.56 8.85 -13.05
N ALA A 244 -9.49 9.57 -13.36
CA ALA A 244 -9.28 10.94 -12.91
C ALA A 244 -10.35 11.89 -13.45
N ALA A 245 -10.66 11.80 -14.73
CA ALA A 245 -11.71 12.60 -15.36
C ALA A 245 -13.09 12.28 -14.76
N TYR A 246 -13.39 10.99 -14.55
CA TYR A 246 -14.63 10.53 -13.92
C TYR A 246 -14.80 11.09 -12.52
N VAL A 247 -13.78 10.93 -11.65
CA VAL A 247 -13.85 11.40 -10.25
C VAL A 247 -13.95 12.92 -10.18
N LEU A 248 -13.20 13.65 -11.02
CA LEU A 248 -13.35 15.10 -11.12
C LEU A 248 -14.78 15.51 -11.51
N PHE A 249 -15.34 14.86 -12.52
CA PHE A 249 -16.71 15.15 -12.95
C PHE A 249 -17.71 14.87 -11.81
N ILE A 250 -17.60 13.75 -11.13
CA ILE A 250 -18.52 13.38 -10.05
C ILE A 250 -18.38 14.33 -8.85
N GLU A 251 -17.17 14.53 -8.35
CA GLU A 251 -16.98 15.28 -7.09
C GLU A 251 -17.11 16.79 -7.25
N VAL A 252 -16.79 17.32 -8.44
CA VAL A 252 -16.86 18.77 -8.70
C VAL A 252 -18.23 19.18 -9.27
N ILE A 253 -18.79 18.40 -10.20
CA ILE A 253 -20.00 18.80 -10.94
C ILE A 253 -21.26 18.15 -10.36
N VAL A 254 -21.23 16.84 -10.07
CA VAL A 254 -22.44 16.10 -9.61
C VAL A 254 -22.66 16.36 -8.12
N TYR A 255 -21.69 16.00 -7.27
CA TYR A 255 -21.79 16.17 -5.81
C TYR A 255 -21.45 17.59 -5.34
N LYS A 256 -20.64 18.32 -6.08
CA LYS A 256 -20.19 19.68 -5.74
C LYS A 256 -19.51 19.77 -4.37
N GLU A 257 -18.84 18.70 -3.97
CA GLU A 257 -18.16 18.59 -2.67
C GLU A 257 -16.74 19.15 -2.74
N VAL A 258 -16.05 18.97 -3.88
CA VAL A 258 -14.74 19.56 -4.13
C VAL A 258 -14.90 20.82 -4.98
N LYS A 259 -14.46 21.96 -4.45
CA LYS A 259 -14.55 23.23 -5.17
C LYS A 259 -13.39 23.40 -6.13
N LEU A 260 -13.61 23.98 -7.30
CA LEU A 260 -12.57 24.26 -8.28
C LEU A 260 -11.38 25.05 -7.72
N LYS A 261 -11.63 25.94 -6.74
CA LYS A 261 -10.59 26.73 -6.06
C LYS A 261 -9.67 25.88 -5.16
N ASP A 262 -10.11 24.70 -4.74
CA ASP A 262 -9.36 23.81 -3.85
C ASP A 262 -8.51 22.81 -4.67
N LEU A 263 -8.82 22.62 -5.97
CA LEU A 263 -8.07 21.71 -6.87
C LEU A 263 -6.57 22.02 -6.97
N PRO A 264 -6.10 23.30 -7.04
CA PRO A 264 -4.66 23.55 -7.05
C PRO A 264 -3.93 23.00 -5.81
N SER A 265 -4.57 23.05 -4.64
CA SER A 265 -4.02 22.45 -3.41
C SER A 265 -3.94 20.93 -3.51
N THR A 266 -4.98 20.27 -4.04
CA THR A 266 -5.02 18.81 -4.26
C THR A 266 -3.97 18.37 -5.27
N ILE A 267 -3.84 19.12 -6.38
CA ILE A 267 -2.78 18.89 -7.38
C ILE A 267 -1.40 19.02 -6.73
N MET A 268 -1.18 20.07 -5.93
CA MET A 268 0.11 20.28 -5.25
C MET A 268 0.45 19.12 -4.31
N LYS A 269 -0.50 18.62 -3.51
CA LYS A 269 -0.31 17.43 -2.65
C LYS A 269 0.07 16.21 -3.48
N THR A 270 -0.60 15.99 -4.61
CA THR A 270 -0.32 14.90 -5.54
C THR A 270 1.08 15.03 -6.14
N VAL A 271 1.43 16.23 -6.64
CA VAL A 271 2.77 16.50 -7.21
C VAL A 271 3.86 16.28 -6.18
N MET A 272 3.68 16.73 -4.94
CA MET A 272 4.68 16.51 -3.88
C MET A 272 4.86 15.02 -3.58
N MET A 273 3.78 14.26 -3.47
CA MET A 273 3.86 12.81 -3.20
C MET A 273 4.50 12.06 -4.38
N VAL A 274 3.95 12.23 -5.58
CA VAL A 274 4.43 11.50 -6.77
C VAL A 274 5.83 11.98 -7.17
N GLY A 275 6.11 13.28 -7.06
CA GLY A 275 7.43 13.84 -7.30
C GLY A 275 8.51 13.23 -6.40
N ALA A 276 8.21 13.06 -5.10
CA ALA A 276 9.13 12.37 -4.19
C ALA A 276 9.39 10.93 -4.63
N ILE A 277 8.34 10.20 -5.06
CA ILE A 277 8.46 8.83 -5.57
C ILE A 277 9.32 8.81 -6.84
N VAL A 278 9.07 9.70 -7.79
CA VAL A 278 9.80 9.77 -9.07
C VAL A 278 11.28 10.06 -8.86
N VAL A 279 11.61 10.98 -7.95
CA VAL A 279 13.01 11.31 -7.64
C VAL A 279 13.74 10.12 -7.01
N ILE A 280 13.09 9.41 -6.08
CA ILE A 280 13.66 8.19 -5.48
C ILE A 280 13.82 7.10 -6.55
N LEU A 281 12.80 6.89 -7.40
CA LEU A 281 12.84 5.93 -8.51
C LEU A 281 14.02 6.20 -9.46
N GLY A 282 14.16 7.44 -9.91
CA GLY A 282 15.25 7.82 -10.83
C GLY A 282 16.63 7.56 -10.22
N ALA A 283 16.85 7.98 -8.98
CA ALA A 283 18.09 7.73 -8.27
C ALA A 283 18.38 6.22 -8.09
N SER A 284 17.32 5.44 -7.75
CA SER A 284 17.47 3.99 -7.52
C SER A 284 17.69 3.21 -8.80
N LEU A 285 17.07 3.58 -9.92
CA LEU A 285 17.32 2.93 -11.21
C LEU A 285 18.78 3.13 -11.63
N ALA A 286 19.31 4.34 -11.49
CA ALA A 286 20.71 4.62 -11.75
C ALA A 286 21.63 3.79 -10.83
N PHE A 287 21.34 3.73 -9.53
CA PHE A 287 22.10 2.92 -8.59
C PHE A 287 22.01 1.42 -8.91
N ASN A 288 20.82 0.94 -9.29
CA ASN A 288 20.62 -0.45 -9.68
C ASN A 288 21.44 -0.81 -10.95
N SER A 289 21.50 0.07 -11.93
CA SER A 289 22.34 -0.12 -13.12
C SER A 289 23.81 -0.30 -12.74
N PHE A 290 24.31 0.48 -11.76
CA PHE A 290 25.66 0.28 -11.20
C PHE A 290 25.82 -1.08 -10.52
N LEU A 291 24.85 -1.50 -9.69
CA LEU A 291 24.91 -2.79 -9.00
C LEU A 291 24.93 -3.97 -9.97
N ILE A 292 24.20 -3.87 -11.09
CA ILE A 292 24.17 -4.88 -12.14
C ILE A 292 25.54 -4.93 -12.86
N ASP A 293 26.10 -3.77 -13.22
CA ASP A 293 27.42 -3.68 -13.85
C ASP A 293 28.51 -4.31 -12.98
N GLN A 294 28.46 -4.07 -11.67
CA GLN A 294 29.39 -4.65 -10.69
C GLN A 294 29.06 -6.09 -10.28
N GLN A 295 28.08 -6.71 -10.93
CA GLN A 295 27.62 -8.09 -10.66
C GLN A 295 27.25 -8.36 -9.20
N VAL A 296 26.83 -7.32 -8.47
CA VAL A 296 26.43 -7.45 -7.06
C VAL A 296 25.29 -8.46 -6.89
N PRO A 297 24.21 -8.46 -7.71
CA PRO A 297 23.16 -9.47 -7.61
C PRO A 297 23.71 -10.91 -7.72
N ASN A 298 24.64 -11.17 -8.64
CA ASN A 298 25.23 -12.51 -8.82
C ASN A 298 26.01 -12.95 -7.58
N ARG A 299 26.78 -12.05 -6.96
CA ARG A 299 27.52 -12.37 -5.72
C ARG A 299 26.57 -12.64 -4.55
N ILE A 300 25.45 -11.92 -4.47
CA ILE A 300 24.42 -12.17 -3.44
C ILE A 300 23.78 -13.55 -3.68
N ILE A 301 23.48 -13.90 -4.94
CA ILE A 301 22.91 -15.20 -5.30
C ILE A 301 23.86 -16.33 -4.91
N GLU A 302 25.14 -16.25 -5.28
CA GLU A 302 26.16 -17.24 -4.94
C GLU A 302 26.31 -17.40 -3.41
N PHE A 303 26.38 -16.30 -2.68
CA PHE A 303 26.41 -16.30 -1.22
C PHE A 303 25.17 -16.97 -0.60
N MET A 304 23.98 -16.60 -1.08
CA MET A 304 22.74 -17.17 -0.58
C MET A 304 22.63 -18.66 -0.90
N GLN A 305 22.93 -19.08 -2.13
CA GLN A 305 22.86 -20.49 -2.53
C GLN A 305 23.87 -21.37 -1.79
N SER A 306 25.04 -20.81 -1.40
CA SER A 306 26.01 -21.56 -0.59
C SER A 306 25.59 -21.77 0.88
N HIS A 307 24.63 -20.99 1.40
CA HIS A 307 24.18 -21.07 2.80
C HIS A 307 22.71 -21.47 2.95
N VAL A 308 21.89 -21.29 1.90
CA VAL A 308 20.45 -21.52 1.90
C VAL A 308 20.08 -22.41 0.73
N GLU A 309 19.92 -23.71 0.98
CA GLU A 309 19.63 -24.70 -0.07
C GLU A 309 18.12 -24.78 -0.37
N SER A 310 17.27 -24.39 0.58
CA SER A 310 15.82 -24.61 0.50
C SER A 310 15.07 -23.33 0.15
N LYS A 311 14.13 -23.42 -0.82
CA LYS A 311 13.16 -22.37 -1.13
C LYS A 311 12.38 -21.90 0.11
N VAL A 312 12.01 -22.83 0.99
CA VAL A 312 11.27 -22.53 2.22
C VAL A 312 12.12 -21.66 3.16
N THR A 313 13.40 -22.04 3.36
CA THR A 313 14.33 -21.26 4.19
C THR A 313 14.54 -19.88 3.60
N PHE A 314 14.68 -19.77 2.28
CA PHE A 314 14.77 -18.48 1.58
C PHE A 314 13.54 -17.59 1.86
N LEU A 315 12.33 -18.14 1.71
CA LEU A 315 11.09 -17.39 1.95
C LEU A 315 10.95 -16.93 3.41
N VAL A 316 11.39 -17.73 4.39
CA VAL A 316 11.39 -17.34 5.81
C VAL A 316 12.36 -16.17 6.04
N ILE A 317 13.60 -16.29 5.55
CA ILE A 317 14.60 -15.22 5.67
C ILE A 317 14.10 -13.94 4.98
N LEU A 318 13.54 -14.07 3.79
CA LEU A 318 12.97 -12.98 3.02
C LEU A 318 11.86 -12.26 3.82
N ASN A 319 10.92 -13.00 4.41
CA ASN A 319 9.85 -12.42 5.23
C ASN A 319 10.42 -11.65 6.43
N LEU A 320 11.38 -12.23 7.16
CA LEU A 320 12.00 -11.54 8.30
C LEU A 320 12.72 -10.26 7.87
N PHE A 321 13.44 -10.31 6.76
CA PHE A 321 14.09 -9.14 6.18
C PHE A 321 13.07 -8.06 5.77
N LEU A 322 12.01 -8.45 5.05
CA LEU A 322 10.99 -7.52 4.57
C LEU A 322 10.16 -6.91 5.71
N LEU A 323 9.88 -7.66 6.78
CA LEU A 323 9.28 -7.10 8.00
C LEU A 323 10.18 -6.02 8.61
N GLY A 324 11.48 -6.28 8.71
CA GLY A 324 12.45 -5.28 9.18
C GLY A 324 12.49 -4.04 8.28
N VAL A 325 12.49 -4.22 6.97
CA VAL A 325 12.39 -3.11 5.99
C VAL A 325 11.12 -2.30 6.19
N GLY A 326 9.96 -2.97 6.34
CA GLY A 326 8.66 -2.31 6.53
C GLY A 326 8.56 -1.53 7.85
N CYS A 327 9.30 -1.92 8.89
CA CYS A 327 9.36 -1.17 10.15
C CYS A 327 10.10 0.17 10.01
N VAL A 328 11.01 0.31 9.03
CA VAL A 328 11.94 1.45 8.92
C VAL A 328 11.65 2.34 7.71
N LEU A 329 11.35 1.72 6.57
CA LEU A 329 11.14 2.44 5.31
C LEU A 329 9.66 2.63 5.01
N ASN A 330 9.34 3.75 4.34
CA ASN A 330 8.02 3.86 3.73
C ASN A 330 7.92 2.91 2.52
N ILE A 331 6.68 2.52 2.18
CA ILE A 331 6.38 1.52 1.14
C ILE A 331 6.98 1.87 -0.22
N PHE A 332 6.94 3.14 -0.59
CA PHE A 332 7.44 3.59 -1.90
C PHE A 332 8.96 3.49 -1.98
N SER A 333 9.67 3.93 -0.93
CA SER A 333 11.12 3.79 -0.85
C SER A 333 11.55 2.33 -0.79
N ALA A 334 10.85 1.50 -0.01
CA ALA A 334 11.14 0.08 0.09
C ALA A 334 10.98 -0.63 -1.26
N LEU A 335 9.88 -0.35 -1.98
CA LEU A 335 9.64 -0.92 -3.31
C LEU A 335 10.77 -0.60 -4.29
N VAL A 336 11.18 0.66 -4.32
CA VAL A 336 12.14 1.13 -5.31
C VAL A 336 13.56 0.63 -5.04
N ILE A 337 13.94 0.50 -3.76
CA ILE A 337 15.30 0.12 -3.36
C ILE A 337 15.45 -1.39 -3.28
N VAL A 338 14.48 -2.05 -2.65
CA VAL A 338 14.62 -3.46 -2.28
C VAL A 338 14.19 -4.40 -3.39
N VAL A 339 13.14 -4.06 -4.16
CA VAL A 339 12.62 -4.95 -5.22
C VAL A 339 13.69 -5.29 -6.27
N PRO A 340 14.49 -4.34 -6.81
CA PRO A 340 15.52 -4.68 -7.78
C PRO A 340 16.57 -5.65 -7.25
N LEU A 341 16.85 -5.61 -5.95
CA LEU A 341 17.84 -6.49 -5.31
C LEU A 341 17.29 -7.90 -5.07
N ILE A 342 16.00 -8.02 -4.72
CA ILE A 342 15.42 -9.33 -4.40
C ILE A 342 14.83 -10.05 -5.60
N VAL A 343 14.47 -9.38 -6.69
CA VAL A 343 13.91 -10.00 -7.89
C VAL A 343 14.86 -11.04 -8.52
N PRO A 344 16.15 -10.74 -8.76
CA PRO A 344 17.10 -11.74 -9.27
C PRO A 344 17.26 -12.92 -8.32
N LEU A 345 17.32 -12.64 -7.01
CA LEU A 345 17.44 -13.66 -5.98
C LEU A 345 16.21 -14.57 -5.91
N ALA A 346 15.01 -14.00 -5.97
CA ALA A 346 13.76 -14.76 -5.97
C ALA A 346 13.65 -15.67 -7.21
N LYS A 347 14.08 -15.19 -8.38
CA LYS A 347 14.17 -16.00 -9.61
C LYS A 347 15.11 -17.20 -9.44
N SER A 348 16.23 -17.05 -8.74
CA SER A 348 17.17 -18.17 -8.51
C SER A 348 16.62 -19.26 -7.60
N TYR A 349 15.55 -18.98 -6.84
CA TYR A 349 14.80 -19.95 -6.02
C TYR A 349 13.44 -20.33 -6.63
N ASP A 350 13.20 -20.09 -7.92
CA ASP A 350 11.94 -20.37 -8.61
C ASP A 350 10.71 -19.74 -7.93
N VAL A 351 10.84 -18.54 -7.38
CA VAL A 351 9.71 -17.80 -6.83
C VAL A 351 9.07 -16.96 -7.95
N ASN A 352 7.79 -17.19 -8.18
CA ASN A 352 7.01 -16.38 -9.13
C ASN A 352 6.97 -14.91 -8.69
N LEU A 353 7.22 -13.97 -9.61
CA LEU A 353 7.34 -12.55 -9.28
C LEU A 353 6.01 -11.90 -8.88
N LEU A 354 4.87 -12.39 -9.36
CA LEU A 354 3.56 -11.95 -8.89
C LEU A 354 3.38 -12.31 -7.41
N HIS A 355 3.67 -13.56 -7.08
CA HIS A 355 3.63 -14.06 -5.72
C HIS A 355 4.61 -13.31 -4.79
N LEU A 356 5.84 -13.05 -5.25
CA LEU A 356 6.81 -12.24 -4.54
C LEU A 356 6.27 -10.83 -4.24
N GLY A 357 5.59 -10.20 -5.19
CA GLY A 357 4.99 -8.87 -5.01
C GLY A 357 3.94 -8.87 -3.89
N ILE A 358 3.11 -9.89 -3.84
CA ILE A 358 2.10 -10.01 -2.78
C ILE A 358 2.76 -10.26 -1.41
N ILE A 359 3.76 -11.13 -1.33
CA ILE A 359 4.56 -11.35 -0.11
C ILE A 359 5.20 -10.02 0.32
N PHE A 360 5.81 -9.30 -0.61
CA PHE A 360 6.49 -8.03 -0.34
C PHE A 360 5.54 -7.00 0.26
N LEU A 361 4.42 -6.74 -0.39
CA LEU A 361 3.45 -5.75 0.07
C LEU A 361 2.78 -6.15 1.39
N THR A 362 2.50 -7.44 1.58
CA THR A 362 1.97 -7.95 2.84
C THR A 362 2.94 -7.70 4.00
N ASN A 363 4.24 -7.96 3.80
CA ASN A 363 5.26 -7.68 4.83
C ASN A 363 5.36 -6.19 5.18
N LEU A 364 5.38 -5.31 4.17
CA LEU A 364 5.45 -3.88 4.41
C LEU A 364 4.21 -3.35 5.13
N GLN A 365 3.03 -3.83 4.75
CA GLN A 365 1.78 -3.51 5.42
C GLN A 365 1.82 -3.86 6.90
N ILE A 366 2.35 -5.03 7.26
CA ILE A 366 2.51 -5.46 8.65
C ILE A 366 3.56 -4.60 9.35
N GLY A 367 4.71 -4.36 8.69
CA GLY A 367 5.80 -3.54 9.20
C GLY A 367 5.37 -2.13 9.58
N TYR A 368 4.38 -1.57 8.89
CA TYR A 368 3.79 -0.25 9.22
C TYR A 368 3.13 -0.18 10.61
N SER A 369 2.77 -1.33 11.15
CA SER A 369 2.18 -1.45 12.49
C SER A 369 3.18 -1.94 13.54
N ILE A 370 4.48 -2.02 13.22
CA ILE A 370 5.54 -2.53 14.12
C ILE A 370 6.60 -1.43 14.35
N PRO A 371 7.04 -1.20 15.62
CA PRO A 371 8.19 -0.34 15.90
C PRO A 371 9.49 -0.85 15.23
N PRO A 372 10.50 0.00 14.98
CA PRO A 372 10.76 1.30 15.63
C PRO A 372 10.03 2.51 15.03
N ILE A 373 9.76 2.54 13.72
CA ILE A 373 9.08 3.69 13.10
C ILE A 373 7.58 3.41 12.97
N GLY A 374 7.19 2.38 12.20
CA GLY A 374 5.80 2.01 12.00
C GLY A 374 4.94 3.18 11.53
N MET A 375 4.92 3.46 10.21
CA MET A 375 4.26 4.67 9.67
C MET A 375 2.81 4.81 10.10
N ASP A 376 2.05 3.71 10.12
CA ASP A 376 0.64 3.73 10.54
C ASP A 376 0.51 4.04 12.04
N LEU A 377 1.47 3.57 12.88
CA LEU A 377 1.52 3.90 14.30
C LEU A 377 1.78 5.39 14.53
N LEU A 378 2.70 5.99 13.78
CA LEU A 378 3.00 7.42 13.91
C LEU A 378 1.81 8.28 13.51
N ILE A 379 1.18 7.97 12.38
CA ILE A 379 0.00 8.70 11.90
C ILE A 379 -1.17 8.54 12.87
N ALA A 380 -1.42 7.32 13.34
CA ALA A 380 -2.44 7.02 14.33
C ALA A 380 -2.15 7.72 15.68
N SER A 381 -0.88 7.81 16.09
CA SER A 381 -0.48 8.53 17.32
C SER A 381 -0.85 10.00 17.28
N ILE A 382 -0.61 10.65 16.15
CA ILE A 382 -1.00 12.06 15.94
C ILE A 382 -2.54 12.17 15.85
N ARG A 383 -3.19 11.26 15.14
CA ARG A 383 -4.63 11.32 14.89
C ARG A 383 -5.48 11.09 16.13
N PHE A 384 -5.07 10.11 16.96
CA PHE A 384 -5.83 9.67 18.13
C PHE A 384 -5.31 10.24 19.45
N GLU A 385 -4.23 11.03 19.39
CA GLU A 385 -3.57 11.62 20.58
C GLU A 385 -3.21 10.55 21.63
N ARG A 386 -2.64 9.43 21.14
CA ARG A 386 -2.19 8.31 21.97
C ARG A 386 -0.71 8.02 21.68
N SER A 387 0.02 7.53 22.70
CA SER A 387 1.42 7.16 22.51
C SER A 387 1.58 6.00 21.53
N VAL A 388 2.66 6.01 20.75
CA VAL A 388 2.99 4.96 19.77
C VAL A 388 3.04 3.58 20.44
N ILE A 389 3.59 3.49 21.65
CA ILE A 389 3.66 2.23 22.41
C ILE A 389 2.26 1.71 22.76
N TYR A 390 1.34 2.59 23.16
CA TYR A 390 -0.03 2.19 23.46
C TYR A 390 -0.75 1.65 22.23
N LEU A 391 -0.59 2.31 21.08
CA LEU A 391 -1.16 1.89 19.81
C LEU A 391 -0.55 0.57 19.32
N TYR A 392 0.76 0.39 19.47
CA TYR A 392 1.42 -0.88 19.17
C TYR A 392 0.84 -2.03 19.99
N LEU A 393 0.74 -1.86 21.31
CA LEU A 393 0.14 -2.87 22.19
C LEU A 393 -1.33 -3.13 21.86
N ALA A 394 -2.06 -2.14 21.35
CA ALA A 394 -3.43 -2.28 20.87
C ALA A 394 -3.48 -3.05 19.54
N SER A 395 -2.48 -2.91 18.71
CA SER A 395 -2.39 -3.54 17.38
C SER A 395 -1.89 -4.99 17.41
N ILE A 396 -1.26 -5.46 18.50
CA ILE A 396 -0.67 -6.81 18.58
C ILE A 396 -1.63 -7.93 18.12
N PRO A 397 -2.90 -8.01 18.55
CA PRO A 397 -3.79 -9.08 18.09
C PRO A 397 -4.03 -9.05 16.58
N PHE A 398 -4.12 -7.87 16.00
CA PHE A 398 -4.30 -7.68 14.55
C PHE A 398 -3.02 -8.06 13.80
N ILE A 399 -1.85 -7.64 14.29
CA ILE A 399 -0.54 -8.00 13.75
C ILE A 399 -0.37 -9.53 13.75
N ALA A 400 -0.76 -10.22 14.83
CA ALA A 400 -0.68 -11.68 14.90
C ALA A 400 -1.53 -12.37 13.82
N ILE A 401 -2.74 -11.86 13.54
CA ILE A 401 -3.60 -12.36 12.47
C ILE A 401 -2.99 -12.07 11.10
N LEU A 402 -2.44 -10.88 10.90
CA LEU A 402 -1.77 -10.52 9.66
C LEU A 402 -0.51 -11.35 9.42
N LEU A 403 0.27 -11.67 10.46
CA LEU A 403 1.42 -12.58 10.36
C LEU A 403 0.98 -14.02 10.01
N LEU A 404 -0.13 -14.48 10.58
CA LEU A 404 -0.73 -15.76 10.17
C LEU A 404 -1.12 -15.73 8.68
N THR A 405 -1.74 -14.65 8.25
CA THR A 405 -2.13 -14.48 6.84
C THR A 405 -0.90 -14.43 5.93
N LEU A 406 0.16 -13.72 6.34
CA LEU A 406 1.43 -13.70 5.63
C LEU A 406 2.03 -15.10 5.49
N ALA A 407 2.02 -15.90 6.56
CA ALA A 407 2.50 -17.29 6.51
C ALA A 407 1.67 -18.12 5.52
N LEU A 408 0.33 -18.01 5.58
CA LEU A 408 -0.54 -18.69 4.61
C LEU A 408 -0.24 -18.26 3.17
N ILE A 409 -0.13 -16.97 2.91
CA ILE A 409 0.21 -16.46 1.57
C ILE A 409 1.57 -17.00 1.13
N THR A 410 2.59 -16.91 1.98
CA THR A 410 3.98 -17.29 1.64
C THR A 410 4.10 -18.78 1.27
N PHE A 411 3.45 -19.65 2.02
CA PHE A 411 3.59 -21.10 1.83
C PHE A 411 2.54 -21.72 0.90
N PHE A 412 1.50 -20.95 0.53
CA PHE A 412 0.48 -21.39 -0.43
C PHE A 412 0.42 -20.43 -1.62
N PRO A 413 1.35 -20.55 -2.61
CA PRO A 413 1.40 -19.67 -3.78
C PRO A 413 0.08 -19.62 -4.58
N ALA A 414 -0.72 -20.69 -4.51
CA ALA A 414 -2.03 -20.73 -5.13
C ALA A 414 -2.95 -19.58 -4.71
N LEU A 415 -2.81 -19.05 -3.47
CA LEU A 415 -3.60 -17.90 -3.01
C LEU A 415 -3.32 -16.63 -3.81
N SER A 416 -2.08 -16.46 -4.27
CA SER A 416 -1.69 -15.30 -5.08
C SER A 416 -1.84 -15.56 -6.59
N LEU A 417 -1.79 -16.81 -7.03
CA LEU A 417 -1.71 -17.15 -8.46
C LEU A 417 -3.02 -17.69 -9.04
N MET A 418 -4.04 -17.96 -8.19
CA MET A 418 -5.30 -18.58 -8.62
C MET A 418 -6.06 -17.80 -9.69
N LEU A 419 -5.99 -16.46 -9.65
CA LEU A 419 -6.71 -15.58 -10.59
C LEU A 419 -5.83 -15.03 -11.70
N SER A 420 -4.51 -15.17 -11.60
CA SER A 420 -3.52 -14.61 -12.52
C SER A 420 -2.86 -15.66 -13.43
N GLY A 421 -3.31 -16.92 -13.35
CA GLY A 421 -2.77 -18.06 -14.11
C GLY A 421 -3.37 -18.25 -15.47
#